data_1aad2d9eb4d9ea4d5a4c4bd52871e0f7
#
_entry.id   1aad2d9eb4d9ea4d5a4c4bd52871e0f7
#
_cell.length_a   1.000
_cell.length_b   1.000
_cell.length_c   1.000
_cell.angle_alpha   90.00
_cell.angle_beta   90.00
_cell.angle_gamma   90.00
#
_symmetry.space_group_name_H-M   'P 1'
#
loop_
_entity.id
_entity.type
_entity.pdbx_description
1 polymer ?
#
loop_
_entity_poly.entity_id
_entity_poly.type
_entity_poly.pdbx_seq_one_letter_code
_entity_poly.pdbx_strand_id
1 'polypeptide(L)'
;CPFRCQYCANPDTIDAVGESKLTNPDYIVEQAVSMKPFFGKRGGITFSGGEPTVQAEALVPLFKRLKEAGIHICVDSNGGIWNRHVEELFRLTDLVLLDVKEINPERHQFITERPNTQTLKTAQWLEENERPFRLRYVLVPGLSDFEEDLHALGLHFKDYKQIERVELLPYHRLGVHKYEALGWDYKLKDVKENTPEQLERAGQILRTYFPQLVTN
;
A
#
# COMPACT_ATOMS: atom_id res chain seq x y z
N CYS A 1 5.01 5.95 -10.01
CA CYS A 1 5.30 5.67 -8.59
C CYS A 1 6.65 6.25 -8.20
N PRO A 2 6.80 6.95 -7.06
CA PRO A 2 8.09 7.50 -6.62
C PRO A 2 9.02 6.44 -6.02
N PHE A 3 8.48 5.30 -5.56
CA PHE A 3 9.28 4.19 -5.08
C PHE A 3 9.73 3.30 -6.25
N ARG A 4 10.90 2.68 -6.08
CA ARG A 4 11.47 1.72 -7.04
C ARG A 4 11.64 0.36 -6.38
N CYS A 5 10.55 -0.15 -5.80
CA CYS A 5 10.59 -1.41 -5.06
C CYS A 5 11.14 -2.54 -5.93
N GLN A 6 12.16 -3.25 -5.44
CA GLN A 6 12.83 -4.33 -6.19
C GLN A 6 11.88 -5.48 -6.56
N TYR A 7 10.79 -5.65 -5.80
CA TYR A 7 9.75 -6.67 -6.03
C TYR A 7 8.45 -6.10 -6.60
N CYS A 8 8.48 -4.93 -7.26
CA CYS A 8 7.27 -4.29 -7.74
C CYS A 8 6.50 -5.18 -8.72
N ALA A 9 5.22 -5.42 -8.46
CA ALA A 9 4.37 -6.18 -9.38
C ALA A 9 3.87 -5.31 -10.57
N ASN A 10 4.08 -4.00 -10.52
CA ASN A 10 3.66 -3.04 -11.54
C ASN A 10 4.81 -2.11 -11.94
N PRO A 11 5.91 -2.63 -12.50
CA PRO A 11 7.08 -1.82 -12.88
C PRO A 11 6.74 -0.78 -13.96
N ASP A 12 5.73 -1.02 -14.76
CA ASP A 12 5.18 -0.12 -15.77
C ASP A 12 4.70 1.23 -15.19
N THR A 13 4.39 1.28 -13.89
CA THR A 13 4.02 2.51 -13.18
C THR A 13 5.20 3.31 -12.65
N ILE A 14 6.41 2.74 -12.70
CA ILE A 14 7.65 3.44 -12.36
C ILE A 14 8.01 4.31 -13.57
N ASP A 15 8.33 5.59 -13.34
CA ASP A 15 8.64 6.57 -14.40
C ASP A 15 7.54 6.73 -15.48
N ALA A 16 6.36 6.18 -15.25
CA ALA A 16 5.22 6.22 -16.16
C ALA A 16 5.58 5.74 -17.60
N VAL A 17 6.39 4.68 -17.67
CA VAL A 17 6.82 4.10 -18.96
C VAL A 17 5.76 3.24 -19.63
N GLY A 18 4.75 2.80 -18.86
CA GLY A 18 3.60 2.06 -19.36
C GLY A 18 2.59 2.97 -20.08
N GLU A 19 1.71 2.36 -20.87
CA GLU A 19 0.59 3.07 -21.46
C GLU A 19 -0.34 3.61 -20.36
N SER A 20 -0.61 4.91 -20.38
CA SER A 20 -1.56 5.55 -19.49
C SER A 20 -2.81 5.99 -20.25
N LYS A 21 -3.97 5.75 -19.69
CA LYS A 21 -5.25 6.19 -20.24
C LYS A 21 -5.82 7.32 -19.39
N LEU A 22 -5.98 8.49 -20.00
CA LEU A 22 -6.76 9.54 -19.37
C LEU A 22 -8.22 9.12 -19.32
N THR A 23 -8.78 9.10 -18.12
CA THR A 23 -10.16 8.70 -17.87
C THR A 23 -10.96 9.92 -17.39
N ASN A 24 -12.14 10.13 -17.97
CA ASN A 24 -13.03 11.19 -17.53
C ASN A 24 -13.53 10.88 -16.10
N PRO A 25 -13.40 11.80 -15.14
CA PRO A 25 -13.94 11.65 -13.79
C PRO A 25 -15.44 11.34 -13.76
N ASP A 26 -16.23 11.87 -14.68
CA ASP A 26 -17.67 11.56 -14.78
C ASP A 26 -17.92 10.08 -14.99
N TYR A 27 -17.16 9.46 -15.89
CA TYR A 27 -17.23 8.02 -16.14
C TYR A 27 -16.92 7.20 -14.88
N ILE A 28 -15.91 7.61 -14.09
CA ILE A 28 -15.55 6.92 -12.83
C ILE A 28 -16.72 7.00 -11.84
N VAL A 29 -17.32 8.17 -11.66
CA VAL A 29 -18.47 8.35 -10.77
C VAL A 29 -19.66 7.51 -11.24
N GLU A 30 -20.01 7.56 -12.53
CA GLU A 30 -21.10 6.76 -13.11
C GLU A 30 -20.89 5.26 -12.90
N GLN A 31 -19.67 4.76 -13.16
CA GLN A 31 -19.32 3.36 -12.90
C GLN A 31 -19.45 3.00 -11.42
N ALA A 32 -18.92 3.81 -10.52
CA ALA A 32 -19.02 3.58 -9.09
C ALA A 32 -20.47 3.55 -8.60
N VAL A 33 -21.32 4.47 -9.10
CA VAL A 33 -22.74 4.53 -8.76
C VAL A 33 -23.49 3.30 -9.32
N SER A 34 -23.21 2.90 -10.56
CA SER A 34 -23.84 1.71 -11.17
C SER A 34 -23.49 0.41 -10.44
N MET A 35 -22.27 0.34 -9.87
CA MET A 35 -21.80 -0.81 -9.10
C MET A 35 -22.25 -0.82 -7.63
N LYS A 36 -22.82 0.29 -7.13
CA LYS A 36 -23.25 0.44 -5.73
C LYS A 36 -24.14 -0.69 -5.20
N PRO A 37 -25.10 -1.25 -5.96
CA PRO A 37 -25.91 -2.39 -5.50
C PRO A 37 -25.07 -3.64 -5.16
N PHE A 38 -23.89 -3.78 -5.74
CA PHE A 38 -22.99 -4.93 -5.55
C PHE A 38 -22.00 -4.73 -4.39
N PHE A 39 -21.83 -3.51 -3.89
CA PHE A 39 -20.89 -3.22 -2.81
C PHE A 39 -21.31 -3.78 -1.45
N GLY A 40 -22.60 -4.05 -1.26
CA GLY A 40 -23.13 -4.49 0.02
C GLY A 40 -22.81 -3.47 1.14
N LYS A 41 -22.49 -4.00 2.33
CA LYS A 41 -22.19 -3.13 3.50
C LYS A 41 -20.71 -2.72 3.62
N ARG A 42 -19.80 -3.36 2.87
CA ARG A 42 -18.35 -3.21 3.03
C ARG A 42 -17.61 -2.87 1.74
N GLY A 43 -18.29 -2.85 0.62
CA GLY A 43 -17.68 -2.57 -0.67
C GLY A 43 -17.64 -1.09 -0.98
N GLY A 44 -16.89 -0.77 -2.02
CA GLY A 44 -16.66 0.59 -2.48
C GLY A 44 -15.72 0.59 -3.66
N ILE A 45 -14.98 1.67 -3.82
CA ILE A 45 -13.96 1.82 -4.85
C ILE A 45 -12.57 1.91 -4.20
N THR A 46 -11.60 1.21 -4.76
CA THR A 46 -10.19 1.30 -4.34
C THR A 46 -9.39 2.02 -5.42
N PHE A 47 -8.69 3.06 -5.02
CA PHE A 47 -7.69 3.73 -5.84
C PHE A 47 -6.32 3.15 -5.52
N SER A 48 -5.70 2.56 -6.52
CA SER A 48 -4.42 1.88 -6.45
C SER A 48 -3.58 2.19 -7.71
N GLY A 49 -2.59 1.39 -8.01
CA GLY A 49 -1.77 1.50 -9.23
C GLY A 49 -0.30 1.51 -8.89
N GLY A 50 0.43 2.57 -9.31
CA GLY A 50 1.76 2.85 -8.77
C GLY A 50 1.67 3.46 -7.39
N GLU A 51 1.42 4.78 -7.36
CA GLU A 51 1.11 5.52 -6.13
C GLU A 51 0.03 6.56 -6.45
N PRO A 52 -1.21 6.38 -5.98
CA PRO A 52 -2.31 7.28 -6.34
C PRO A 52 -2.13 8.70 -5.80
N THR A 53 -1.41 8.88 -4.69
CA THR A 53 -1.18 10.22 -4.10
C THR A 53 -0.33 11.15 -4.98
N VAL A 54 0.36 10.61 -6.00
CA VAL A 54 1.00 11.44 -7.06
C VAL A 54 -0.04 12.32 -7.76
N GLN A 55 -1.28 11.85 -7.89
CA GLN A 55 -2.38 12.52 -8.55
C GLN A 55 -3.38 13.16 -7.56
N ALA A 56 -2.98 13.37 -6.30
CA ALA A 56 -3.89 13.81 -5.23
C ALA A 56 -4.67 15.07 -5.61
N GLU A 57 -4.04 16.06 -6.25
CA GLU A 57 -4.70 17.30 -6.69
C GLU A 57 -5.89 17.02 -7.63
N ALA A 58 -5.72 16.12 -8.58
CA ALA A 58 -6.78 15.72 -9.51
C ALA A 58 -7.82 14.79 -8.87
N LEU A 59 -7.40 13.97 -7.90
CA LEU A 59 -8.28 13.02 -7.22
C LEU A 59 -9.19 13.66 -6.17
N VAL A 60 -8.79 14.75 -5.54
CA VAL A 60 -9.60 15.42 -4.50
C VAL A 60 -11.01 15.80 -5.01
N PRO A 61 -11.19 16.48 -6.15
CA PRO A 61 -12.53 16.77 -6.68
C PRO A 61 -13.34 15.50 -6.97
N LEU A 62 -12.71 14.46 -7.50
CA LEU A 62 -13.36 13.19 -7.77
C LEU A 62 -13.84 12.51 -6.47
N PHE A 63 -13.00 12.53 -5.42
CA PHE A 63 -13.36 11.94 -4.12
C PHE A 63 -14.56 12.66 -3.49
N LYS A 64 -14.62 13.99 -3.57
CA LYS A 64 -15.78 14.75 -3.10
C LYS A 64 -17.08 14.27 -3.76
N ARG A 65 -17.08 14.12 -5.06
CA ARG A 65 -18.24 13.62 -5.82
C ARG A 65 -18.61 12.17 -5.46
N LEU A 66 -17.63 11.30 -5.27
CA LEU A 66 -17.86 9.92 -4.82
C LEU A 66 -18.45 9.88 -3.41
N LYS A 67 -17.98 10.75 -2.51
CA LYS A 67 -18.55 10.88 -1.15
C LYS A 67 -19.99 11.40 -1.19
N GLU A 68 -20.30 12.40 -2.01
CA GLU A 68 -21.65 12.90 -2.24
C GLU A 68 -22.59 11.80 -2.78
N ALA A 69 -22.06 10.89 -3.62
CA ALA A 69 -22.79 9.70 -4.09
C ALA A 69 -22.90 8.59 -3.03
N GLY A 70 -22.32 8.77 -1.83
CA GLY A 70 -22.33 7.77 -0.76
C GLY A 70 -21.49 6.52 -1.09
N ILE A 71 -20.40 6.69 -1.83
CA ILE A 71 -19.44 5.63 -2.16
C ILE A 71 -18.34 5.60 -1.11
N HIS A 72 -18.05 4.41 -0.59
CA HIS A 72 -16.90 4.18 0.28
C HIS A 72 -15.61 4.19 -0.55
N ILE A 73 -14.61 4.94 -0.11
CA ILE A 73 -13.35 5.14 -0.82
C ILE A 73 -12.20 4.50 -0.04
N CYS A 74 -11.46 3.63 -0.71
CA CYS A 74 -10.21 3.06 -0.22
C CYS A 74 -9.04 3.57 -1.06
N VAL A 75 -7.92 3.87 -0.42
CA VAL A 75 -6.66 4.26 -1.10
C VAL A 75 -5.57 3.27 -0.73
N ASP A 76 -4.95 2.67 -1.74
CA ASP A 76 -3.79 1.78 -1.61
C ASP A 76 -2.52 2.59 -1.87
N SER A 77 -1.76 2.90 -0.82
CA SER A 77 -0.66 3.87 -0.85
C SER A 77 0.57 3.38 -0.09
N ASN A 78 1.75 3.75 -0.57
CA ASN A 78 3.00 3.60 0.17
C ASN A 78 3.26 4.76 1.17
N GLY A 79 2.40 5.77 1.21
CA GLY A 79 2.50 6.90 2.14
C GLY A 79 3.74 7.77 1.95
N GLY A 80 4.51 7.60 0.87
CA GLY A 80 5.81 8.26 0.67
C GLY A 80 5.72 9.69 0.15
N ILE A 81 4.53 10.22 -0.12
CA ILE A 81 4.29 11.58 -0.60
C ILE A 81 3.43 12.34 0.41
N TRP A 82 3.78 13.59 0.67
CA TRP A 82 2.99 14.48 1.51
C TRP A 82 2.95 15.91 0.98
N ASN A 83 1.74 16.43 0.83
CA ASN A 83 1.44 17.82 0.55
C ASN A 83 -0.01 18.10 0.94
N ARG A 84 -0.46 19.35 0.80
CA ARG A 84 -1.84 19.76 1.16
C ARG A 84 -2.94 18.95 0.46
N HIS A 85 -2.72 18.53 -0.79
CA HIS A 85 -3.71 17.77 -1.55
C HIS A 85 -3.75 16.30 -1.09
N VAL A 86 -2.61 15.73 -0.70
CA VAL A 86 -2.56 14.39 -0.10
C VAL A 86 -3.26 14.37 1.25
N GLU A 87 -3.04 15.39 2.07
CA GLU A 87 -3.77 15.53 3.34
C GLU A 87 -5.29 15.63 3.11
N GLU A 88 -5.75 16.49 2.18
CA GLU A 88 -7.17 16.60 1.83
C GLU A 88 -7.72 15.28 1.27
N LEU A 89 -6.96 14.58 0.43
CA LEU A 89 -7.32 13.27 -0.11
C LEU A 89 -7.56 12.25 1.02
N PHE A 90 -6.63 12.14 1.97
CA PHE A 90 -6.78 11.21 3.09
C PHE A 90 -7.93 11.60 4.04
N ARG A 91 -8.25 12.89 4.19
CA ARG A 91 -9.46 13.31 4.92
C ARG A 91 -10.76 12.83 4.28
N LEU A 92 -10.79 12.67 2.96
CA LEU A 92 -11.94 12.16 2.19
C LEU A 92 -11.95 10.63 2.08
N THR A 93 -10.86 9.96 2.43
CA THR A 93 -10.70 8.50 2.33
C THR A 93 -11.32 7.81 3.54
N ASP A 94 -12.06 6.73 3.33
CA ASP A 94 -12.68 5.95 4.40
C ASP A 94 -11.74 4.87 4.94
N LEU A 95 -10.82 4.35 4.12
CA LEU A 95 -9.85 3.34 4.51
C LEU A 95 -8.56 3.53 3.71
N VAL A 96 -7.42 3.52 4.38
CA VAL A 96 -6.11 3.51 3.73
C VAL A 96 -5.50 2.11 3.85
N LEU A 97 -5.07 1.52 2.73
CA LEU A 97 -4.17 0.37 2.74
C LEU A 97 -2.76 0.93 2.71
N LEU A 98 -2.09 0.97 3.85
CA LEU A 98 -0.78 1.58 3.96
C LEU A 98 0.31 0.52 3.87
N ASP A 99 1.09 0.58 2.80
CA ASP A 99 2.23 -0.29 2.59
C ASP A 99 3.48 0.24 3.32
N VAL A 100 3.87 -0.37 4.41
CA VAL A 100 5.19 -0.19 5.00
C VAL A 100 6.12 -1.23 4.40
N LYS A 101 7.04 -0.79 3.54
CA LYS A 101 7.88 -1.70 2.76
C LYS A 101 9.01 -2.31 3.58
N GLU A 102 9.49 -1.57 4.58
CA GLU A 102 10.45 -2.01 5.58
C GLU A 102 10.51 -0.96 6.72
N ILE A 103 10.66 -1.41 7.96
CA ILE A 103 10.78 -0.52 9.12
C ILE A 103 12.22 -0.02 9.32
N ASN A 104 13.21 -0.85 9.02
CA ASN A 104 14.61 -0.46 9.07
C ASN A 104 14.92 0.54 7.94
N PRO A 105 15.42 1.74 8.24
CA PRO A 105 15.59 2.79 7.24
C PRO A 105 16.60 2.44 6.15
N GLU A 106 17.68 1.73 6.48
CA GLU A 106 18.70 1.35 5.51
C GLU A 106 18.19 0.28 4.55
N ARG A 107 17.53 -0.75 5.08
CA ARG A 107 16.90 -1.79 4.26
C ARG A 107 15.75 -1.22 3.42
N HIS A 108 14.94 -0.31 3.98
CA HIS A 108 13.90 0.38 3.21
C HIS A 108 14.50 1.14 2.03
N GLN A 109 15.58 1.91 2.27
CA GLN A 109 16.28 2.64 1.21
C GLN A 109 16.84 1.68 0.15
N PHE A 110 17.37 0.52 0.57
CA PHE A 110 17.87 -0.50 -0.35
C PHE A 110 16.73 -1.12 -1.20
N ILE A 111 15.59 -1.41 -0.58
CA ILE A 111 14.45 -2.06 -1.25
C ILE A 111 13.72 -1.10 -2.20
N THR A 112 13.57 0.19 -1.82
CA THR A 112 12.64 1.11 -2.49
C THR A 112 13.33 2.29 -3.18
N GLU A 113 14.63 2.48 -2.95
CA GLU A 113 15.42 3.66 -3.33
C GLU A 113 14.89 4.97 -2.70
N ARG A 114 14.12 4.88 -1.60
CA ARG A 114 13.56 6.02 -0.86
C ARG A 114 13.63 5.77 0.65
N PRO A 115 13.71 6.83 1.48
CA PRO A 115 13.61 6.69 2.93
C PRO A 115 12.17 6.34 3.36
N ASN A 116 12.02 5.61 4.49
CA ASN A 116 10.73 5.30 5.08
C ASN A 116 10.12 6.43 5.92
N THR A 117 10.88 7.49 6.16
CA THR A 117 10.51 8.59 7.08
C THR A 117 9.14 9.18 6.77
N GLN A 118 8.82 9.40 5.46
CA GLN A 118 7.53 9.98 5.10
C GLN A 118 6.39 8.97 5.28
N THR A 119 6.58 7.70 4.93
CA THR A 119 5.60 6.64 5.16
C THR A 119 5.22 6.54 6.64
N LEU A 120 6.22 6.57 7.55
CA LEU A 120 5.98 6.53 9.00
C LEU A 120 5.27 7.79 9.51
N LYS A 121 5.60 8.98 9.00
CA LYS A 121 4.87 10.22 9.30
C LYS A 121 3.42 10.18 8.78
N THR A 122 3.21 9.57 7.63
CA THR A 122 1.84 9.38 7.10
C THR A 122 1.03 8.44 8.01
N ALA A 123 1.63 7.34 8.47
CA ALA A 123 0.98 6.46 9.45
C ALA A 123 0.63 7.19 10.74
N GLN A 124 1.57 7.98 11.28
CA GLN A 124 1.34 8.80 12.46
C GLN A 124 0.20 9.80 12.26
N TRP A 125 0.17 10.48 11.12
CA TRP A 125 -0.92 11.41 10.79
C TRP A 125 -2.28 10.71 10.71
N LEU A 126 -2.35 9.50 10.11
CA LEU A 126 -3.58 8.69 10.06
C LEU A 126 -4.07 8.36 11.48
N GLU A 127 -3.18 7.94 12.38
CA GLU A 127 -3.48 7.69 13.78
C GLU A 127 -4.01 8.92 14.50
N GLU A 128 -3.28 10.05 14.42
CA GLU A 128 -3.61 11.31 15.09
C GLU A 128 -4.92 11.95 14.58
N ASN A 129 -5.29 11.70 13.33
CA ASN A 129 -6.52 12.24 12.71
C ASN A 129 -7.66 11.21 12.66
N GLU A 130 -7.57 10.12 13.41
CA GLU A 130 -8.60 9.09 13.52
C GLU A 130 -9.03 8.54 12.15
N ARG A 131 -8.03 8.31 11.25
CA ARG A 131 -8.27 7.74 9.93
C ARG A 131 -7.98 6.24 9.96
N PRO A 132 -8.99 5.39 9.72
CA PRO A 132 -8.78 3.94 9.69
C PRO A 132 -7.80 3.54 8.61
N PHE A 133 -6.89 2.63 8.94
CA PHE A 133 -5.99 2.06 7.94
C PHE A 133 -5.66 0.60 8.23
N ARG A 134 -5.23 -0.09 7.19
CA ARG A 134 -4.64 -1.43 7.31
C ARG A 134 -3.15 -1.31 7.05
N LEU A 135 -2.38 -1.85 7.95
CA LEU A 135 -0.94 -1.94 7.79
C LEU A 135 -0.60 -3.17 6.94
N ARG A 136 0.06 -2.95 5.81
CA ARG A 136 0.48 -4.02 4.90
C ARG A 136 1.98 -4.14 4.87
N TYR A 137 2.46 -5.37 4.97
CA TYR A 137 3.88 -5.68 4.96
C TYR A 137 4.14 -6.90 4.07
N VAL A 138 4.97 -6.75 3.05
CA VAL A 138 5.36 -7.86 2.17
C VAL A 138 6.61 -8.52 2.73
N LEU A 139 6.52 -9.81 3.03
CA LEU A 139 7.64 -10.60 3.54
C LEU A 139 8.48 -11.09 2.36
N VAL A 140 9.62 -10.46 2.10
CA VAL A 140 10.54 -10.83 1.02
C VAL A 140 11.75 -11.54 1.61
N PRO A 141 12.00 -12.82 1.27
CA PRO A 141 13.13 -13.57 1.82
C PRO A 141 14.47 -12.87 1.60
N GLY A 142 15.22 -12.68 2.69
CA GLY A 142 16.51 -11.99 2.70
C GLY A 142 16.48 -10.48 2.53
N LEU A 143 15.28 -9.84 2.51
CA LEU A 143 15.14 -8.40 2.37
C LEU A 143 14.29 -7.75 3.47
N SER A 144 13.16 -8.36 3.83
CA SER A 144 12.22 -7.85 4.83
C SER A 144 11.71 -8.93 5.78
N ASP A 145 12.41 -10.07 5.88
CA ASP A 145 12.06 -11.20 6.75
C ASP A 145 12.97 -11.34 7.98
N PHE A 146 13.73 -10.29 8.32
CA PHE A 146 14.59 -10.27 9.49
C PHE A 146 13.77 -10.14 10.77
N GLU A 147 14.02 -11.02 11.74
CA GLU A 147 13.25 -11.03 13.01
C GLU A 147 13.35 -9.72 13.76
N GLU A 148 14.53 -9.11 13.82
CA GLU A 148 14.74 -7.82 14.47
C GLU A 148 13.88 -6.72 13.85
N ASP A 149 13.65 -6.73 12.53
CA ASP A 149 12.82 -5.74 11.86
C ASP A 149 11.32 -6.01 12.06
N LEU A 150 10.92 -7.28 12.10
CA LEU A 150 9.55 -7.66 12.45
C LEU A 150 9.20 -7.24 13.88
N HIS A 151 10.14 -7.41 14.83
CA HIS A 151 9.99 -6.91 16.19
C HIS A 151 9.94 -5.39 16.24
N ALA A 152 10.81 -4.71 15.50
CA ALA A 152 10.83 -3.24 15.41
C ALA A 152 9.51 -2.70 14.81
N LEU A 153 8.97 -3.33 13.76
CA LEU A 153 7.67 -3.02 13.18
C LEU A 153 6.57 -3.16 14.23
N GLY A 154 6.58 -4.29 14.95
CA GLY A 154 5.62 -4.55 16.01
C GLY A 154 5.66 -3.49 17.12
N LEU A 155 6.87 -3.19 17.62
CA LEU A 155 7.06 -2.18 18.69
C LEU A 155 6.64 -0.78 18.23
N HIS A 156 6.88 -0.42 16.97
CA HIS A 156 6.51 0.89 16.43
C HIS A 156 4.99 1.09 16.36
N PHE A 157 4.25 0.07 15.96
CA PHE A 157 2.83 0.20 15.64
C PHE A 157 1.86 -0.39 16.68
N LYS A 158 2.33 -1.12 17.70
CA LYS A 158 1.47 -1.84 18.67
C LYS A 158 0.43 -0.98 19.39
N ASP A 159 0.73 0.30 19.58
CA ASP A 159 -0.13 1.23 20.33
C ASP A 159 -1.07 2.05 19.43
N TYR A 160 -1.01 1.85 18.10
CA TYR A 160 -1.88 2.51 17.13
C TYR A 160 -3.30 1.91 17.17
N LYS A 161 -4.29 2.77 17.36
CA LYS A 161 -5.71 2.40 17.52
C LYS A 161 -6.46 2.38 16.20
N GLN A 162 -5.96 3.12 15.19
CA GLN A 162 -6.60 3.22 13.89
C GLN A 162 -6.22 2.11 12.92
N ILE A 163 -5.34 1.19 13.35
CA ILE A 163 -5.02 -0.01 12.58
C ILE A 163 -6.16 -1.03 12.71
N GLU A 164 -7.02 -1.11 11.69
CA GLU A 164 -8.09 -2.11 11.66
C GLU A 164 -7.56 -3.53 11.50
N ARG A 165 -6.45 -3.68 10.78
CA ARG A 165 -5.85 -4.97 10.44
C ARG A 165 -4.38 -4.79 10.09
N VAL A 166 -3.57 -5.78 10.43
CA VAL A 166 -2.21 -5.94 9.89
C VAL A 166 -2.23 -7.12 8.92
N GLU A 167 -1.74 -6.90 7.71
CA GLU A 167 -1.71 -7.90 6.63
C GLU A 167 -0.26 -8.24 6.30
N LEU A 168 0.16 -9.45 6.67
CA LEU A 168 1.43 -10.02 6.24
C LEU A 168 1.22 -10.71 4.90
N LEU A 169 1.84 -10.17 3.87
CA LEU A 169 1.70 -10.60 2.48
C LEU A 169 2.92 -11.40 2.05
N PRO A 170 2.75 -12.60 1.46
CA PRO A 170 3.87 -13.32 0.91
C PRO A 170 4.44 -12.60 -0.32
N TYR A 171 5.77 -12.67 -0.48
CA TYR A 171 6.40 -12.30 -1.73
C TYR A 171 5.97 -13.26 -2.85
N HIS A 172 5.66 -12.70 -4.01
CA HIS A 172 5.30 -13.45 -5.21
C HIS A 172 5.99 -12.88 -6.46
N ARG A 173 6.13 -13.69 -7.49
CA ARG A 173 6.82 -13.35 -8.74
C ARG A 173 5.88 -13.04 -9.92
N LEU A 174 4.61 -12.76 -9.65
CA LEU A 174 3.57 -12.54 -10.68
C LEU A 174 3.89 -11.37 -11.64
N GLY A 175 4.65 -10.37 -11.19
CA GLY A 175 5.02 -9.21 -12.01
C GLY A 175 6.26 -9.40 -12.91
N VAL A 176 7.01 -10.52 -12.82
CA VAL A 176 8.31 -10.68 -13.50
C VAL A 176 8.22 -10.53 -15.02
N HIS A 177 7.18 -11.09 -15.64
CA HIS A 177 6.95 -10.97 -17.08
C HIS A 177 6.84 -9.52 -17.58
N LYS A 178 6.42 -8.58 -16.72
CA LYS A 178 6.36 -7.16 -17.06
C LYS A 178 7.75 -6.53 -17.16
N TYR A 179 8.70 -6.97 -16.32
CA TYR A 179 10.09 -6.51 -16.43
C TYR A 179 10.69 -6.95 -17.76
N GLU A 180 10.47 -8.19 -18.16
CA GLU A 180 10.91 -8.71 -19.47
C GLU A 180 10.31 -7.90 -20.61
N ALA A 181 9.01 -7.60 -20.56
CA ALA A 181 8.33 -6.79 -21.57
C ALA A 181 8.86 -5.35 -21.66
N LEU A 182 9.36 -4.79 -20.55
CA LEU A 182 9.98 -3.46 -20.48
C LEU A 182 11.49 -3.49 -20.84
N GLY A 183 12.08 -4.66 -21.04
CA GLY A 183 13.53 -4.82 -21.22
C GLY A 183 14.32 -4.52 -19.94
N TRP A 184 13.72 -4.66 -18.78
CA TRP A 184 14.33 -4.40 -17.48
C TRP A 184 14.79 -5.70 -16.81
N ASP A 185 15.94 -5.64 -16.13
CA ASP A 185 16.41 -6.77 -15.32
C ASP A 185 15.64 -6.82 -13.99
N TYR A 186 15.06 -8.00 -13.67
CA TYR A 186 14.40 -8.22 -12.39
C TYR A 186 15.43 -8.53 -11.32
N LYS A 187 15.60 -7.62 -10.36
CA LYS A 187 16.67 -7.69 -9.35
C LYS A 187 16.58 -8.94 -8.46
N LEU A 188 15.37 -9.48 -8.24
CA LEU A 188 15.14 -10.62 -7.34
C LEU A 188 14.94 -11.95 -8.08
N LYS A 189 15.60 -12.14 -9.23
CA LYS A 189 15.45 -13.36 -10.05
C LYS A 189 15.79 -14.66 -9.32
N ASP A 190 16.73 -14.59 -8.36
CA ASP A 190 17.20 -15.73 -7.58
C ASP A 190 16.49 -15.89 -6.23
N VAL A 191 15.62 -14.93 -5.86
CA VAL A 191 14.83 -14.98 -4.63
C VAL A 191 13.58 -15.85 -4.87
N LYS A 192 13.42 -16.88 -4.05
CA LYS A 192 12.26 -17.77 -4.09
C LYS A 192 11.10 -17.14 -3.31
N GLU A 193 9.88 -17.53 -3.66
CA GLU A 193 8.69 -17.20 -2.85
C GLU A 193 8.79 -17.84 -1.46
N ASN A 194 8.06 -17.27 -0.50
CA ASN A 194 8.09 -17.75 0.87
C ASN A 194 7.60 -19.19 0.99
N THR A 195 8.23 -19.95 1.88
CA THR A 195 7.65 -21.21 2.33
C THR A 195 6.56 -20.95 3.39
N PRO A 196 5.62 -21.89 3.60
CA PRO A 196 4.62 -21.77 4.67
C PRO A 196 5.28 -21.58 6.06
N GLU A 197 6.41 -22.22 6.32
CA GLU A 197 7.14 -22.13 7.58
C GLU A 197 7.72 -20.73 7.80
N GLN A 198 8.24 -20.08 6.75
CA GLN A 198 8.74 -18.69 6.82
C GLN A 198 7.62 -17.72 7.15
N LEU A 199 6.47 -17.87 6.49
CA LEU A 199 5.27 -17.04 6.76
C LEU A 199 4.75 -17.26 8.17
N GLU A 200 4.68 -18.51 8.62
CA GLU A 200 4.20 -18.82 9.98
C GLU A 200 5.16 -18.25 11.03
N ARG A 201 6.49 -18.38 10.85
CA ARG A 201 7.48 -17.82 11.78
C ARG A 201 7.34 -16.30 11.90
N ALA A 202 7.28 -15.58 10.79
CA ALA A 202 7.06 -14.13 10.76
C ALA A 202 5.69 -13.77 11.38
N GLY A 203 4.65 -14.53 11.05
CA GLY A 203 3.32 -14.38 11.62
C GLY A 203 3.30 -14.55 13.13
N GLN A 204 4.02 -15.51 13.69
CA GLN A 204 4.13 -15.72 15.15
C GLN A 204 4.75 -14.50 15.83
N ILE A 205 5.81 -13.92 15.29
CA ILE A 205 6.43 -12.72 15.82
C ILE A 205 5.43 -11.56 15.83
N LEU A 206 4.78 -11.29 14.69
CA LEU A 206 3.87 -10.16 14.57
C LEU A 206 2.59 -10.32 15.39
N ARG A 207 2.08 -11.53 15.61
CA ARG A 207 0.91 -11.79 16.47
C ARG A 207 1.16 -11.40 17.93
N THR A 208 2.41 -11.34 18.40
CA THR A 208 2.73 -10.86 19.75
C THR A 208 2.39 -9.38 19.95
N TYR A 209 2.30 -8.62 18.85
CA TYR A 209 1.98 -7.19 18.85
C TYR A 209 0.59 -6.89 18.26
N PHE A 210 0.11 -7.72 17.33
CA PHE A 210 -1.10 -7.49 16.53
C PHE A 210 -2.05 -8.69 16.61
N PRO A 211 -3.00 -8.72 17.58
CA PRO A 211 -4.01 -9.77 17.63
C PRO A 211 -4.86 -9.88 16.35
N GLN A 212 -4.97 -8.75 15.59
CA GLN A 212 -5.73 -8.65 14.35
C GLN A 212 -4.88 -8.98 13.08
N LEU A 213 -3.73 -9.63 13.23
CA LEU A 213 -2.90 -10.05 12.12
C LEU A 213 -3.61 -11.06 11.22
N VAL A 214 -3.54 -10.83 9.92
CA VAL A 214 -3.93 -11.77 8.87
C VAL A 214 -2.70 -12.12 8.02
N THR A 215 -2.46 -13.39 7.84
CA THR A 215 -1.49 -13.95 6.89
C THR A 215 -2.28 -14.43 5.67
N ASN A 216 -1.97 -13.88 4.50
CA ASN A 216 -2.62 -14.27 3.24
C ASN A 216 -1.81 -15.32 2.51
#